data_76210956b1df4c94c49d93e1a9d67cbd
#
_entry.id   76210956b1df4c94c49d93e1a9d67cbd
#
_cell.length_a   1.000
_cell.length_b   1.000
_cell.length_c   1.000
_cell.angle_alpha   90.00
_cell.angle_beta   90.00
_cell.angle_gamma   90.00
#
_symmetry.space_group_name_H-M   'P 1'
#
loop_
_entity.id
_entity.type
_entity.pdbx_description
1 polymer ?
#
loop_
_entity_poly.entity_id
_entity_poly.type
_entity_poly.pdbx_seq_one_letter_code
_entity_poly.pdbx_strand_id
1 'polypeptide(L)'
;MKLLTSLIITIALAAPLLAQTPTVAEAQAKQELNEAARAYREGKFADAQAHSERALQLDPQNKTAPMFVARTIHAQYKPGDFTPENIAKAREAIIAYQAILSRSPADDEAYKAVAYLYGAIKEDELLREWVFQRAGNVSIDNAKRAEAYTVLASRDWDCSFKITELPAHKVTTVKGDKASVSYRMPKAQAEFERAKECANRGLEMANMAIALTPEAESAWAYKTNILLELAKLAEMSGDVQYKHELQRQYEEALNETTKVANRSKPKP
;
A
#
# COMPACT_ATOMS: atom_id res chain seq x y z
N MET A 1 63.19 45.80 -5.38
CA MET A 1 62.43 44.55 -5.70
C MET A 1 60.97 44.90 -5.76
N LYS A 2 60.42 44.99 -6.98
CA LYS A 2 58.99 45.29 -7.20
C LYS A 2 58.26 43.97 -7.38
N LEU A 3 57.32 43.64 -6.53
CA LEU A 3 56.42 42.48 -6.63
C LEU A 3 55.26 42.88 -7.57
N LEU A 4 55.17 42.22 -8.70
CA LEU A 4 54.01 42.27 -9.62
C LEU A 4 52.99 41.23 -9.14
N THR A 5 51.88 41.69 -8.61
CA THR A 5 50.70 40.88 -8.33
C THR A 5 49.89 40.73 -9.63
N SER A 6 49.86 39.49 -10.17
CA SER A 6 49.07 39.15 -11.35
C SER A 6 47.63 38.84 -10.93
N LEU A 7 46.68 39.66 -11.37
CA LEU A 7 45.24 39.50 -11.15
C LEU A 7 44.68 38.57 -12.23
N ILE A 8 44.35 37.32 -11.87
CA ILE A 8 43.66 36.37 -12.75
C ILE A 8 42.17 36.67 -12.72
N ILE A 9 41.64 37.25 -13.78
CA ILE A 9 40.19 37.45 -13.97
C ILE A 9 39.64 36.18 -14.58
N THR A 10 38.92 35.37 -13.77
CA THR A 10 38.12 34.23 -14.23
C THR A 10 36.81 34.73 -14.82
N ILE A 11 36.71 34.74 -16.15
CA ILE A 11 35.45 34.99 -16.86
C ILE A 11 34.62 33.72 -16.81
N ALA A 12 33.59 33.69 -15.94
CA ALA A 12 32.57 32.66 -15.96
C ALA A 12 31.70 32.84 -17.22
N LEU A 13 31.87 31.96 -18.22
CA LEU A 13 30.95 31.84 -19.34
C LEU A 13 29.62 31.28 -18.82
N ALA A 14 28.63 32.14 -18.60
CA ALA A 14 27.26 31.75 -18.46
C ALA A 14 26.75 31.25 -19.82
N ALA A 15 26.72 29.94 -20.03
CA ALA A 15 26.07 29.36 -21.20
C ALA A 15 24.56 29.67 -21.11
N PRO A 16 23.93 30.26 -22.14
CA PRO A 16 22.50 30.49 -22.15
C PRO A 16 21.81 29.13 -22.12
N LEU A 17 20.89 28.93 -21.17
CA LEU A 17 19.95 27.80 -21.13
C LEU A 17 19.01 27.99 -22.34
N LEU A 18 19.39 27.45 -23.49
CA LEU A 18 18.53 27.42 -24.67
C LEU A 18 17.35 26.52 -24.32
N ALA A 19 16.17 27.08 -24.10
CA ALA A 19 14.93 26.32 -24.06
C ALA A 19 14.84 25.57 -25.40
N GLN A 20 14.97 24.24 -25.35
CA GLN A 20 14.88 23.38 -26.53
C GLN A 20 13.47 23.52 -27.11
N THR A 21 13.35 23.96 -28.34
CA THR A 21 12.08 23.94 -29.06
C THR A 21 11.64 22.46 -29.21
N PRO A 22 10.39 22.11 -28.89
CA PRO A 22 9.93 20.75 -29.05
C PRO A 22 10.12 20.25 -30.47
N THR A 23 10.53 19.02 -30.61
CA THR A 23 10.61 18.36 -31.92
C THR A 23 9.20 18.19 -32.50
N VAL A 24 9.10 17.96 -33.81
CA VAL A 24 7.83 17.69 -34.49
C VAL A 24 7.15 16.46 -33.83
N ALA A 25 7.92 15.42 -33.49
CA ALA A 25 7.41 14.21 -32.82
C ALA A 25 6.86 14.52 -31.43
N GLU A 26 7.55 15.34 -30.62
CA GLU A 26 7.05 15.75 -29.29
C GLU A 26 5.76 16.59 -29.40
N ALA A 27 5.68 17.49 -30.42
CA ALA A 27 4.46 18.26 -30.66
C ALA A 27 3.27 17.36 -31.07
N GLN A 28 3.51 16.37 -31.91
CA GLN A 28 2.50 15.37 -32.30
C GLN A 28 2.11 14.48 -31.12
N ALA A 29 3.08 14.03 -30.30
CA ALA A 29 2.79 13.26 -29.09
C ALA A 29 1.88 14.04 -28.11
N LYS A 30 2.14 15.34 -27.94
CA LYS A 30 1.29 16.21 -27.12
C LYS A 30 -0.14 16.34 -27.71
N GLN A 31 -0.28 16.41 -29.03
CA GLN A 31 -1.58 16.45 -29.69
C GLN A 31 -2.35 15.13 -29.42
N GLU A 32 -1.69 13.98 -29.60
CA GLU A 32 -2.28 12.67 -29.30
C GLU A 32 -2.73 12.56 -27.84
N LEU A 33 -1.95 13.06 -26.87
CA LEU A 33 -2.36 13.10 -25.46
C LEU A 33 -3.59 13.98 -25.21
N ASN A 34 -3.74 15.09 -25.94
CA ASN A 34 -4.93 15.94 -25.84
C ASN A 34 -6.17 15.21 -26.39
N GLU A 35 -6.03 14.47 -27.49
CA GLU A 35 -7.11 13.63 -28.05
C GLU A 35 -7.45 12.48 -27.08
N ALA A 36 -6.44 11.84 -26.50
CA ALA A 36 -6.65 10.82 -25.45
C ALA A 36 -7.45 11.37 -24.27
N ALA A 37 -7.07 12.56 -23.77
CA ALA A 37 -7.78 13.21 -22.68
C ALA A 37 -9.22 13.60 -23.02
N ARG A 38 -9.48 13.99 -24.29
CA ARG A 38 -10.85 14.26 -24.77
C ARG A 38 -11.67 12.99 -24.84
N ALA A 39 -11.17 11.94 -25.49
CA ALA A 39 -11.83 10.66 -25.61
C ALA A 39 -12.12 10.04 -24.22
N TYR A 40 -11.18 10.16 -23.28
CA TYR A 40 -11.36 9.70 -21.90
C TYR A 40 -12.53 10.40 -21.20
N ARG A 41 -12.66 11.73 -21.32
CA ARG A 41 -13.78 12.48 -20.75
C ARG A 41 -15.12 12.12 -21.38
N GLU A 42 -15.12 11.71 -22.64
CA GLU A 42 -16.30 11.24 -23.36
C GLU A 42 -16.66 9.76 -23.05
N GLY A 43 -15.87 9.07 -22.20
CA GLY A 43 -16.06 7.66 -21.88
C GLY A 43 -15.61 6.70 -23.01
N LYS A 44 -14.95 7.19 -24.05
CA LYS A 44 -14.41 6.43 -25.18
C LYS A 44 -13.02 5.88 -24.84
N PHE A 45 -12.97 4.95 -23.86
CA PHE A 45 -11.69 4.53 -23.25
C PHE A 45 -10.78 3.77 -24.23
N ALA A 46 -11.33 3.02 -25.18
CA ALA A 46 -10.55 2.34 -26.22
C ALA A 46 -9.88 3.34 -27.18
N ASP A 47 -10.60 4.39 -27.60
CA ASP A 47 -10.04 5.46 -28.44
C ASP A 47 -8.95 6.23 -27.66
N ALA A 48 -9.24 6.51 -26.38
CA ALA A 48 -8.29 7.17 -25.49
C ALA A 48 -7.00 6.34 -25.32
N GLN A 49 -7.10 5.02 -25.19
CA GLN A 49 -5.95 4.11 -25.15
C GLN A 49 -5.15 4.22 -26.47
N ALA A 50 -5.81 4.10 -27.62
CA ALA A 50 -5.14 4.16 -28.91
C ALA A 50 -4.38 5.49 -29.13
N HIS A 51 -4.97 6.61 -28.71
CA HIS A 51 -4.30 7.92 -28.75
C HIS A 51 -3.10 7.98 -27.79
N SER A 52 -3.24 7.45 -26.55
CA SER A 52 -2.15 7.43 -25.56
C SER A 52 -0.97 6.59 -26.01
N GLU A 53 -1.22 5.43 -26.64
CA GLU A 53 -0.19 4.55 -27.18
C GLU A 53 0.54 5.20 -28.36
N ARG A 54 -0.18 5.90 -29.27
CA ARG A 54 0.46 6.67 -30.36
C ARG A 54 1.34 7.78 -29.81
N ALA A 55 0.91 8.47 -28.77
CA ALA A 55 1.74 9.49 -28.11
C ALA A 55 3.04 8.90 -27.57
N LEU A 56 2.97 7.71 -26.93
CA LEU A 56 4.15 7.01 -26.41
C LEU A 56 5.08 6.51 -27.52
N GLN A 57 4.53 6.10 -28.67
CA GLN A 57 5.31 5.72 -29.85
C GLN A 57 6.04 6.91 -30.48
N LEU A 58 5.39 8.08 -30.54
CA LEU A 58 5.96 9.31 -31.10
C LEU A 58 7.04 9.91 -30.19
N ASP A 59 6.83 9.83 -28.86
CA ASP A 59 7.77 10.31 -27.85
C ASP A 59 7.94 9.24 -26.74
N PRO A 60 8.84 8.26 -26.90
CA PRO A 60 9.11 7.22 -25.91
C PRO A 60 9.67 7.75 -24.58
N GLN A 61 10.17 8.99 -24.54
CA GLN A 61 10.66 9.65 -23.33
C GLN A 61 9.60 10.51 -22.64
N ASN A 62 8.38 10.54 -23.17
CA ASN A 62 7.27 11.27 -22.59
C ASN A 62 6.96 10.79 -21.16
N LYS A 63 6.99 11.70 -20.23
CA LYS A 63 6.75 11.36 -18.80
C LYS A 63 5.28 11.12 -18.47
N THR A 64 4.37 11.62 -19.29
CA THR A 64 2.91 11.59 -19.07
C THR A 64 2.25 10.42 -19.80
N ALA A 65 2.69 10.11 -21.01
CA ALA A 65 2.08 9.11 -21.87
C ALA A 65 1.95 7.72 -21.20
N PRO A 66 2.96 7.17 -20.49
CA PRO A 66 2.83 5.85 -19.84
C PRO A 66 1.68 5.80 -18.83
N MET A 67 1.50 6.87 -18.03
CA MET A 67 0.41 6.94 -17.06
C MET A 67 -0.95 7.05 -17.75
N PHE A 68 -1.05 7.79 -18.85
CA PHE A 68 -2.28 7.84 -19.66
C PHE A 68 -2.64 6.47 -20.24
N VAL A 69 -1.68 5.74 -20.82
CA VAL A 69 -1.90 4.36 -21.30
C VAL A 69 -2.45 3.49 -20.18
N ALA A 70 -1.80 3.47 -19.01
CA ALA A 70 -2.24 2.67 -17.90
C ALA A 70 -3.66 3.03 -17.42
N ARG A 71 -3.97 4.32 -17.29
CA ARG A 71 -5.29 4.81 -16.87
C ARG A 71 -6.39 4.49 -17.87
N THR A 72 -6.12 4.58 -19.17
CA THR A 72 -7.12 4.31 -20.22
C THR A 72 -7.43 2.82 -20.33
N ILE A 73 -6.45 1.95 -20.11
CA ILE A 73 -6.64 0.51 -19.99
C ILE A 73 -7.47 0.20 -18.73
N HIS A 74 -7.07 0.77 -17.59
CA HIS A 74 -7.77 0.58 -16.31
C HIS A 74 -9.24 1.01 -16.39
N ALA A 75 -9.55 2.12 -17.08
CA ALA A 75 -10.91 2.61 -17.25
C ALA A 75 -11.83 1.67 -18.06
N GLN A 76 -11.26 0.71 -18.79
CA GLN A 76 -12.03 -0.32 -19.51
C GLN A 76 -12.38 -1.51 -18.61
N TYR A 77 -11.71 -1.68 -17.47
CA TYR A 77 -12.04 -2.69 -16.47
C TYR A 77 -13.36 -2.34 -15.76
N LYS A 78 -14.24 -3.33 -15.61
CA LYS A 78 -15.54 -3.19 -14.93
C LYS A 78 -15.49 -3.92 -13.59
N PRO A 79 -15.48 -3.22 -12.45
CA PRO A 79 -15.49 -3.86 -11.13
C PRO A 79 -16.72 -4.77 -10.94
N GLY A 80 -16.49 -5.97 -10.41
CA GLY A 80 -17.55 -6.95 -10.15
C GLY A 80 -17.90 -7.84 -11.35
N ASP A 81 -17.37 -7.57 -12.54
CA ASP A 81 -17.47 -8.45 -13.70
C ASP A 81 -16.23 -9.37 -13.74
N PHE A 82 -16.44 -10.68 -13.53
CA PHE A 82 -15.41 -11.71 -13.49
C PHE A 82 -15.28 -12.50 -14.80
N THR A 83 -15.75 -11.95 -15.92
CA THR A 83 -15.52 -12.56 -17.23
C THR A 83 -14.02 -12.62 -17.54
N PRO A 84 -13.54 -13.64 -18.27
CA PRO A 84 -12.13 -13.77 -18.65
C PRO A 84 -11.60 -12.52 -19.36
N GLU A 85 -12.40 -11.91 -20.22
CA GLU A 85 -12.06 -10.71 -20.99
C GLU A 85 -11.84 -9.50 -20.08
N ASN A 86 -12.71 -9.33 -19.08
CA ASN A 86 -12.61 -8.22 -18.14
C ASN A 86 -11.42 -8.41 -17.16
N ILE A 87 -11.19 -9.65 -16.72
CA ILE A 87 -9.98 -9.98 -15.91
C ILE A 87 -8.71 -9.73 -16.73
N ALA A 88 -8.69 -10.09 -18.03
CA ALA A 88 -7.55 -9.81 -18.90
C ALA A 88 -7.28 -8.29 -19.00
N LYS A 89 -8.35 -7.47 -19.07
CA LYS A 89 -8.21 -6.01 -19.08
C LYS A 89 -7.60 -5.48 -17.77
N ALA A 90 -7.99 -6.01 -16.62
CA ALA A 90 -7.36 -5.67 -15.35
C ALA A 90 -5.87 -6.04 -15.32
N ARG A 91 -5.50 -7.23 -15.83
CA ARG A 91 -4.10 -7.67 -15.90
C ARG A 91 -3.27 -6.82 -16.87
N GLU A 92 -3.85 -6.41 -18.00
CA GLU A 92 -3.21 -5.48 -18.94
C GLU A 92 -2.89 -4.15 -18.26
N ALA A 93 -3.83 -3.59 -17.50
CA ALA A 93 -3.62 -2.38 -16.72
C ALA A 93 -2.53 -2.56 -15.64
N ILE A 94 -2.53 -3.70 -14.93
CA ILE A 94 -1.49 -4.03 -13.94
C ILE A 94 -0.09 -3.99 -14.60
N ILE A 95 0.07 -4.63 -15.75
CA ILE A 95 1.36 -4.64 -16.49
C ILE A 95 1.79 -3.20 -16.86
N ALA A 96 0.84 -2.39 -17.33
CA ALA A 96 1.12 -1.00 -17.70
C ALA A 96 1.58 -0.15 -16.49
N TYR A 97 0.93 -0.29 -15.33
CA TYR A 97 1.35 0.38 -14.10
C TYR A 97 2.69 -0.14 -13.57
N GLN A 98 2.95 -1.44 -13.64
CA GLN A 98 4.24 -2.02 -13.25
C GLN A 98 5.39 -1.51 -14.13
N ALA A 99 5.16 -1.27 -15.42
CA ALA A 99 6.13 -0.65 -16.31
C ALA A 99 6.48 0.80 -15.90
N ILE A 100 5.55 1.54 -15.29
CA ILE A 100 5.84 2.86 -14.70
C ILE A 100 6.73 2.69 -13.46
N LEU A 101 6.39 1.77 -12.58
CA LEU A 101 7.11 1.51 -11.33
C LEU A 101 8.53 0.99 -11.55
N SER A 102 8.81 0.33 -12.67
CA SER A 102 10.18 -0.08 -13.03
C SER A 102 11.11 1.12 -13.26
N ARG A 103 10.56 2.27 -13.67
CA ARG A 103 11.28 3.54 -13.88
C ARG A 103 11.17 4.50 -12.69
N SER A 104 10.06 4.42 -11.96
CA SER A 104 9.72 5.30 -10.83
C SER A 104 9.15 4.47 -9.67
N PRO A 105 9.99 3.75 -8.90
CA PRO A 105 9.53 2.81 -7.87
C PRO A 105 8.66 3.46 -6.76
N ALA A 106 8.81 4.78 -6.56
CA ALA A 106 8.07 5.54 -5.57
C ALA A 106 6.76 6.15 -6.08
N ASP A 107 6.33 5.84 -7.32
CA ASP A 107 5.06 6.32 -7.87
C ASP A 107 3.88 5.70 -7.12
N ASP A 108 3.21 6.52 -6.30
CA ASP A 108 2.11 6.06 -5.44
C ASP A 108 0.83 5.75 -6.22
N GLU A 109 0.57 6.45 -7.31
CA GLU A 109 -0.62 6.21 -8.12
C GLU A 109 -0.53 4.85 -8.80
N ALA A 110 0.57 4.57 -9.47
CA ALA A 110 0.80 3.29 -10.12
C ALA A 110 0.77 2.13 -9.10
N TYR A 111 1.42 2.30 -7.93
CA TYR A 111 1.40 1.30 -6.88
C TYR A 111 -0.02 1.00 -6.38
N LYS A 112 -0.80 2.04 -6.06
CA LYS A 112 -2.17 1.90 -5.54
C LYS A 112 -3.11 1.30 -6.57
N ALA A 113 -2.93 1.65 -7.85
CA ALA A 113 -3.72 1.09 -8.94
C ALA A 113 -3.50 -0.43 -9.09
N VAL A 114 -2.25 -0.90 -9.04
CA VAL A 114 -1.93 -2.34 -9.05
C VAL A 114 -2.55 -3.05 -7.85
N ALA A 115 -2.38 -2.50 -6.64
CA ALA A 115 -2.96 -3.08 -5.43
C ALA A 115 -4.49 -3.16 -5.49
N TYR A 116 -5.14 -2.12 -5.98
CA TYR A 116 -6.59 -2.10 -6.20
C TYR A 116 -7.02 -3.20 -7.18
N LEU A 117 -6.36 -3.29 -8.33
CA LEU A 117 -6.71 -4.25 -9.37
C LEU A 117 -6.54 -5.69 -8.92
N TYR A 118 -5.44 -6.05 -8.24
CA TYR A 118 -5.28 -7.39 -7.65
C TYR A 118 -6.42 -7.71 -6.68
N GLY A 119 -6.80 -6.79 -5.81
CA GLY A 119 -7.93 -6.96 -4.90
C GLY A 119 -9.27 -7.09 -5.63
N ALA A 120 -9.49 -6.29 -6.67
CA ALA A 120 -10.72 -6.27 -7.46
C ALA A 120 -10.96 -7.56 -8.25
N ILE A 121 -9.88 -8.21 -8.73
CA ILE A 121 -9.94 -9.52 -9.41
C ILE A 121 -9.73 -10.71 -8.45
N LYS A 122 -9.70 -10.46 -7.12
CA LYS A 122 -9.57 -11.46 -6.05
C LYS A 122 -8.26 -12.28 -6.10
N GLU A 123 -7.19 -11.70 -6.59
CA GLU A 123 -5.84 -12.26 -6.57
C GLU A 123 -5.14 -11.91 -5.24
N ASP A 124 -5.68 -12.44 -4.13
CA ASP A 124 -5.28 -12.05 -2.77
C ASP A 124 -3.82 -12.34 -2.46
N GLU A 125 -3.28 -13.45 -2.98
CA GLU A 125 -1.86 -13.81 -2.79
C GLU A 125 -0.95 -12.85 -3.56
N LEU A 126 -1.29 -12.49 -4.80
CA LEU A 126 -0.53 -11.51 -5.57
C LEU A 126 -0.61 -10.11 -4.95
N LEU A 127 -1.77 -9.73 -4.41
CA LEU A 127 -1.90 -8.48 -3.65
C LEU A 127 -1.01 -8.48 -2.42
N ARG A 128 -0.97 -9.59 -1.66
CA ARG A 128 -0.10 -9.71 -0.48
C ARG A 128 1.37 -9.57 -0.86
N GLU A 129 1.81 -10.31 -1.86
CA GLU A 129 3.19 -10.26 -2.37
C GLU A 129 3.54 -8.84 -2.85
N TRP A 130 2.64 -8.19 -3.60
CA TRP A 130 2.80 -6.83 -4.08
C TRP A 130 3.05 -5.81 -2.95
N VAL A 131 2.24 -5.90 -1.90
CA VAL A 131 2.39 -5.04 -0.72
C VAL A 131 3.68 -5.35 0.03
N PHE A 132 4.05 -6.64 0.14
CA PHE A 132 5.28 -7.06 0.82
C PHE A 132 6.54 -6.58 0.08
N GLN A 133 6.56 -6.64 -1.25
CA GLN A 133 7.65 -6.10 -2.06
C GLN A 133 7.87 -4.61 -1.82
N ARG A 134 6.79 -3.82 -1.73
CA ARG A 134 6.90 -2.38 -1.39
C ARG A 134 7.46 -2.19 0.02
N ALA A 135 6.98 -2.93 1.00
CA ALA A 135 7.43 -2.84 2.38
C ALA A 135 8.94 -3.12 2.53
N GLY A 136 9.47 -4.10 1.76
CA GLY A 136 10.87 -4.48 1.75
C GLY A 136 11.78 -3.59 0.88
N ASN A 137 11.23 -2.76 0.00
CA ASN A 137 12.03 -1.99 -0.97
C ASN A 137 12.72 -0.78 -0.32
N VAL A 138 14.02 -0.89 -0.06
CA VAL A 138 14.83 0.14 0.58
C VAL A 138 15.03 1.41 -0.26
N SER A 139 14.69 1.40 -1.55
CA SER A 139 14.71 2.61 -2.39
C SER A 139 13.49 3.52 -2.17
N ILE A 140 12.51 3.06 -1.41
CA ILE A 140 11.30 3.80 -1.05
C ILE A 140 11.47 4.37 0.37
N ASP A 141 10.92 5.56 0.62
CA ASP A 141 11.01 6.20 1.93
C ASP A 141 10.36 5.34 3.04
N ASN A 142 10.85 5.51 4.26
CA ASN A 142 10.43 4.71 5.40
C ASN A 142 8.92 4.86 5.72
N ALA A 143 8.33 6.03 5.47
CA ALA A 143 6.90 6.24 5.75
C ALA A 143 6.02 5.38 4.83
N LYS A 144 6.33 5.30 3.54
CA LYS A 144 5.61 4.46 2.57
C LYS A 144 5.83 2.97 2.82
N ARG A 145 7.04 2.59 3.23
CA ARG A 145 7.33 1.21 3.63
C ARG A 145 6.57 0.81 4.89
N ALA A 146 6.53 1.69 5.90
CA ALA A 146 5.75 1.49 7.12
C ALA A 146 4.24 1.39 6.83
N GLU A 147 3.71 2.21 5.92
CA GLU A 147 2.32 2.10 5.44
C GLU A 147 2.05 0.70 4.85
N ALA A 148 2.94 0.20 3.99
CA ALA A 148 2.80 -1.12 3.40
C ALA A 148 2.85 -2.25 4.45
N TYR A 149 3.77 -2.20 5.42
CA TYR A 149 3.78 -3.13 6.56
C TYR A 149 2.50 -3.04 7.40
N THR A 150 1.96 -1.84 7.61
CA THR A 150 0.69 -1.64 8.34
C THR A 150 -0.49 -2.28 7.59
N VAL A 151 -0.52 -2.18 6.26
CA VAL A 151 -1.54 -2.87 5.43
C VAL A 151 -1.44 -4.39 5.59
N LEU A 152 -0.23 -4.96 5.60
CA LEU A 152 -0.03 -6.40 5.86
C LEU A 152 -0.51 -6.80 7.26
N ALA A 153 -0.15 -6.02 8.28
CA ALA A 153 -0.61 -6.24 9.65
C ALA A 153 -2.13 -6.21 9.77
N SER A 154 -2.79 -5.26 9.09
CA SER A 154 -4.24 -5.15 9.02
C SER A 154 -4.90 -6.39 8.41
N ARG A 155 -4.38 -6.91 7.31
CA ARG A 155 -4.90 -8.11 6.64
C ARG A 155 -4.70 -9.36 7.50
N ASP A 156 -3.57 -9.47 8.16
CA ASP A 156 -3.27 -10.60 9.04
C ASP A 156 -4.12 -10.54 10.34
N TRP A 157 -4.37 -9.34 10.88
CA TRP A 157 -5.35 -9.15 11.94
C TRP A 157 -6.75 -9.60 11.50
N ASP A 158 -7.25 -9.15 10.35
CA ASP A 158 -8.56 -9.51 9.81
C ASP A 158 -8.70 -11.03 9.59
N CYS A 159 -7.62 -11.69 9.13
CA CYS A 159 -7.56 -13.15 8.97
C CYS A 159 -7.80 -13.87 10.31
N SER A 160 -7.12 -13.46 11.39
CA SER A 160 -7.31 -14.05 12.73
C SER A 160 -8.68 -13.70 13.30
N PHE A 161 -9.06 -12.42 13.23
CA PHE A 161 -10.31 -11.89 13.76
C PHE A 161 -11.54 -12.60 13.19
N LYS A 162 -11.59 -12.84 11.89
CA LYS A 162 -12.70 -13.55 11.24
C LYS A 162 -12.90 -14.98 11.76
N ILE A 163 -11.83 -15.60 12.23
CA ILE A 163 -11.92 -16.95 12.83
C ILE A 163 -12.32 -16.86 14.30
N THR A 164 -11.64 -16.04 15.09
CA THR A 164 -11.84 -15.96 16.54
C THR A 164 -13.21 -15.40 16.90
N GLU A 165 -13.76 -14.50 16.10
CA GLU A 165 -15.03 -13.82 16.32
C GLU A 165 -16.26 -14.58 15.81
N LEU A 166 -16.09 -15.79 15.26
CA LEU A 166 -17.23 -16.62 14.88
C LEU A 166 -18.10 -16.93 16.12
N PRO A 167 -19.44 -16.84 16.02
CA PRO A 167 -20.34 -17.15 17.14
C PRO A 167 -20.10 -18.52 17.78
N ALA A 168 -19.66 -19.49 16.98
CA ALA A 168 -19.31 -20.84 17.45
C ALA A 168 -18.13 -20.87 18.42
N HIS A 169 -17.25 -19.86 18.37
CA HIS A 169 -16.04 -19.77 19.20
C HIS A 169 -16.20 -18.84 20.42
N LYS A 170 -17.37 -18.20 20.58
CA LYS A 170 -17.68 -17.29 21.68
C LYS A 170 -18.63 -17.93 22.69
N VAL A 171 -18.35 -17.71 23.98
CA VAL A 171 -19.23 -18.09 25.08
C VAL A 171 -19.54 -16.84 25.88
N THR A 172 -20.79 -16.38 25.81
CA THR A 172 -21.25 -15.27 26.65
C THR A 172 -21.84 -15.82 27.91
N THR A 173 -21.33 -15.38 29.05
CA THR A 173 -21.85 -15.73 30.38
C THR A 173 -22.38 -14.45 31.02
N VAL A 174 -23.62 -14.49 31.51
CA VAL A 174 -24.27 -13.39 32.25
C VAL A 174 -24.37 -13.77 33.72
N LYS A 175 -23.81 -12.92 34.60
CA LYS A 175 -23.92 -13.05 36.06
C LYS A 175 -24.40 -11.72 36.65
N GLY A 176 -25.67 -11.66 37.07
CA GLY A 176 -26.33 -10.40 37.46
C GLY A 176 -26.28 -9.40 36.26
N ASP A 177 -25.83 -8.18 36.52
CA ASP A 177 -25.74 -7.13 35.52
C ASP A 177 -24.45 -7.16 34.68
N LYS A 178 -23.60 -8.17 34.87
CA LYS A 178 -22.31 -8.27 34.16
C LYS A 178 -22.36 -9.41 33.14
N ALA A 179 -22.09 -9.05 31.88
CA ALA A 179 -21.83 -10.02 30.82
C ALA A 179 -20.32 -10.16 30.62
N SER A 180 -19.82 -11.38 30.49
CA SER A 180 -18.44 -11.69 30.12
C SER A 180 -18.44 -12.58 28.89
N VAL A 181 -17.46 -12.32 27.99
CA VAL A 181 -17.23 -13.17 26.83
C VAL A 181 -15.93 -13.92 27.05
N SER A 182 -15.96 -15.21 26.80
CA SER A 182 -14.80 -16.09 26.76
C SER A 182 -14.73 -16.79 25.40
N TYR A 183 -13.55 -17.26 25.06
CA TYR A 183 -13.28 -17.86 23.76
C TYR A 183 -12.95 -19.34 23.91
N ARG A 184 -13.52 -20.18 23.03
CA ARG A 184 -13.24 -21.62 22.98
C ARG A 184 -12.53 -21.98 21.71
N MET A 185 -11.70 -23.00 21.75
CA MET A 185 -10.97 -23.52 20.60
C MET A 185 -11.93 -23.94 19.48
N PRO A 186 -11.63 -23.60 18.22
CA PRO A 186 -12.30 -24.14 17.05
C PRO A 186 -12.32 -25.68 17.07
N LYS A 187 -13.39 -26.28 16.53
CA LYS A 187 -13.46 -27.74 16.38
C LYS A 187 -12.41 -28.28 15.42
N ALA A 188 -12.12 -27.51 14.37
CA ALA A 188 -11.05 -27.81 13.41
C ALA A 188 -9.74 -27.20 13.89
N GLN A 189 -8.76 -28.02 14.26
CA GLN A 189 -7.43 -27.57 14.68
C GLN A 189 -6.78 -26.66 13.63
N ALA A 190 -7.00 -26.94 12.34
CA ALA A 190 -6.46 -26.13 11.25
C ALA A 190 -6.96 -24.66 11.28
N GLU A 191 -8.19 -24.40 11.73
CA GLU A 191 -8.69 -23.02 11.90
C GLU A 191 -7.95 -22.29 13.01
N PHE A 192 -7.71 -22.96 14.14
CA PHE A 192 -6.93 -22.39 15.24
C PHE A 192 -5.49 -22.07 14.82
N GLU A 193 -4.81 -23.02 14.17
CA GLU A 193 -3.44 -22.80 13.71
C GLU A 193 -3.37 -21.68 12.67
N ARG A 194 -4.34 -21.60 11.75
CA ARG A 194 -4.43 -20.50 10.78
C ARG A 194 -4.62 -19.15 11.47
N ALA A 195 -5.52 -19.05 12.45
CA ALA A 195 -5.72 -17.80 13.21
C ALA A 195 -4.44 -17.37 13.92
N LYS A 196 -3.75 -18.34 14.56
CA LYS A 196 -2.49 -18.11 15.27
C LYS A 196 -1.36 -17.67 14.33
N GLU A 197 -1.22 -18.34 13.19
CA GLU A 197 -0.25 -17.94 12.17
C GLU A 197 -0.51 -16.53 11.65
N CYS A 198 -1.77 -16.20 11.31
CA CYS A 198 -2.14 -14.86 10.89
C CYS A 198 -1.79 -13.82 11.98
N ALA A 199 -2.17 -14.04 13.23
CA ALA A 199 -1.90 -13.09 14.31
C ALA A 199 -0.40 -12.89 14.55
N ASN A 200 0.42 -13.96 14.51
CA ASN A 200 1.87 -13.85 14.66
C ASN A 200 2.52 -13.08 13.51
N ARG A 201 2.18 -13.39 12.26
CA ARG A 201 2.66 -12.62 11.11
C ARG A 201 2.25 -11.15 11.20
N GLY A 202 0.99 -10.89 11.56
CA GLY A 202 0.50 -9.53 11.73
C GLY A 202 1.29 -8.74 12.78
N LEU A 203 1.65 -9.39 13.90
CA LEU A 203 2.47 -8.76 14.94
C LEU A 203 3.87 -8.40 14.43
N GLU A 204 4.49 -9.29 13.65
CA GLU A 204 5.76 -9.03 13.00
C GLU A 204 5.66 -7.81 12.06
N MET A 205 4.65 -7.78 11.19
CA MET A 205 4.44 -6.66 10.26
C MET A 205 4.20 -5.34 11.01
N ALA A 206 3.39 -5.34 12.05
CA ALA A 206 3.16 -4.14 12.87
C ALA A 206 4.46 -3.65 13.54
N ASN A 207 5.29 -4.56 14.07
CA ASN A 207 6.59 -4.20 14.64
C ASN A 207 7.55 -3.62 13.59
N MET A 208 7.58 -4.18 12.37
CA MET A 208 8.37 -3.63 11.25
C MET A 208 7.92 -2.22 10.87
N ALA A 209 6.61 -1.98 10.82
CA ALA A 209 6.06 -0.66 10.54
C ALA A 209 6.49 0.37 11.60
N ILE A 210 6.36 0.02 12.89
CA ILE A 210 6.75 0.85 14.03
C ILE A 210 8.26 1.13 14.03
N ALA A 211 9.09 0.14 13.71
CA ALA A 211 10.54 0.32 13.63
C ALA A 211 10.94 1.33 12.55
N LEU A 212 10.23 1.37 11.41
CA LEU A 212 10.46 2.34 10.35
C LEU A 212 9.91 3.73 10.66
N THR A 213 8.74 3.79 11.34
CA THR A 213 8.04 5.04 11.65
C THR A 213 7.38 4.93 13.03
N PRO A 214 8.10 5.23 14.12
CA PRO A 214 7.59 5.11 15.50
C PRO A 214 6.34 5.96 15.79
N GLU A 215 6.09 7.00 15.01
CA GLU A 215 4.93 7.88 15.12
C GLU A 215 3.72 7.41 14.25
N ALA A 216 3.78 6.23 13.62
CA ALA A 216 2.69 5.68 12.82
C ALA A 216 1.56 5.17 13.73
N GLU A 217 0.55 6.01 13.97
CA GLU A 217 -0.61 5.70 14.84
C GLU A 217 -1.29 4.39 14.41
N SER A 218 -1.52 4.20 13.11
CA SER A 218 -2.17 2.99 12.57
C SER A 218 -1.38 1.72 12.85
N ALA A 219 -0.04 1.77 12.81
CA ALA A 219 0.80 0.62 13.11
C ALA A 219 0.68 0.20 14.60
N TRP A 220 0.67 1.17 15.51
CA TRP A 220 0.42 0.92 16.93
C TRP A 220 -0.98 0.38 17.19
N ALA A 221 -2.01 0.93 16.52
CA ALA A 221 -3.38 0.46 16.64
C ALA A 221 -3.52 -1.01 16.20
N TYR A 222 -2.91 -1.39 15.07
CA TYR A 222 -2.93 -2.79 14.64
C TYR A 222 -2.11 -3.70 15.56
N LYS A 223 -0.96 -3.26 16.07
CA LYS A 223 -0.22 -4.00 17.10
C LYS A 223 -1.10 -4.29 18.32
N THR A 224 -1.81 -3.28 18.82
CA THR A 224 -2.75 -3.40 19.96
C THR A 224 -3.84 -4.42 19.65
N ASN A 225 -4.50 -4.33 18.49
CA ASN A 225 -5.55 -5.25 18.10
C ASN A 225 -5.05 -6.70 17.94
N ILE A 226 -3.85 -6.87 17.38
CA ILE A 226 -3.26 -8.21 17.18
C ILE A 226 -2.85 -8.85 18.50
N LEU A 227 -2.33 -8.08 19.46
CA LEU A 227 -2.03 -8.59 20.79
C LEU A 227 -3.30 -9.08 21.52
N LEU A 228 -4.43 -8.40 21.29
CA LEU A 228 -5.73 -8.86 21.78
C LEU A 228 -6.16 -10.18 21.11
N GLU A 229 -5.96 -10.33 19.80
CA GLU A 229 -6.23 -11.60 19.10
C GLU A 229 -5.36 -12.75 19.64
N LEU A 230 -4.06 -12.50 19.84
CA LEU A 230 -3.16 -13.50 20.43
C LEU A 230 -3.58 -13.89 21.86
N ALA A 231 -4.06 -12.92 22.66
CA ALA A 231 -4.58 -13.20 24.00
C ALA A 231 -5.85 -14.08 23.97
N LYS A 232 -6.76 -13.87 22.99
CA LYS A 232 -7.91 -14.76 22.75
C LYS A 232 -7.45 -16.18 22.39
N LEU A 233 -6.46 -16.31 21.52
CA LEU A 233 -5.90 -17.60 21.11
C LEU A 233 -5.20 -18.31 22.27
N ALA A 234 -4.49 -17.58 23.12
CA ALA A 234 -3.91 -18.14 24.36
C ALA A 234 -5.00 -18.62 25.33
N GLU A 235 -6.12 -17.89 25.44
CA GLU A 235 -7.29 -18.34 26.21
C GLU A 235 -7.89 -19.62 25.63
N MET A 236 -8.07 -19.69 24.30
CA MET A 236 -8.58 -20.88 23.60
C MET A 236 -7.73 -22.12 23.84
N SER A 237 -6.41 -21.98 23.92
CA SER A 237 -5.47 -23.08 24.19
C SER A 237 -5.28 -23.38 25.67
N GLY A 238 -5.87 -22.57 26.58
CA GLY A 238 -5.67 -22.71 28.02
C GLY A 238 -4.30 -22.27 28.53
N ASP A 239 -3.52 -21.55 27.72
CA ASP A 239 -2.21 -21.02 28.12
C ASP A 239 -2.38 -19.71 28.92
N VAL A 240 -2.65 -19.85 30.19
CA VAL A 240 -2.91 -18.74 31.11
C VAL A 240 -1.69 -17.83 31.27
N GLN A 241 -0.50 -18.41 31.31
CA GLN A 241 0.73 -17.64 31.49
C GLN A 241 0.99 -16.75 30.28
N TYR A 242 0.90 -17.30 29.08
CA TYR A 242 1.09 -16.54 27.85
C TYR A 242 -0.01 -15.49 27.64
N LYS A 243 -1.26 -15.80 28.01
CA LYS A 243 -2.36 -14.83 28.01
C LYS A 243 -2.03 -13.60 28.88
N HIS A 244 -1.53 -13.79 30.11
CA HIS A 244 -1.16 -12.68 30.98
C HIS A 244 -0.01 -11.83 30.41
N GLU A 245 0.98 -12.46 29.80
CA GLU A 245 2.08 -11.74 29.14
C GLU A 245 1.58 -10.90 27.96
N LEU A 246 0.67 -11.47 27.13
CA LEU A 246 0.07 -10.74 26.01
C LEU A 246 -0.84 -9.59 26.47
N GLN A 247 -1.54 -9.74 27.58
CA GLN A 247 -2.32 -8.66 28.19
C GLN A 247 -1.44 -7.50 28.64
N ARG A 248 -0.28 -7.76 29.26
CA ARG A 248 0.70 -6.73 29.62
C ARG A 248 1.21 -6.01 28.38
N GLN A 249 1.61 -6.73 27.33
CA GLN A 249 2.06 -6.14 26.06
C GLN A 249 0.95 -5.32 25.38
N TYR A 250 -0.30 -5.76 25.47
CA TYR A 250 -1.46 -5.01 24.99
C TYR A 250 -1.61 -3.66 25.69
N GLU A 251 -1.51 -3.62 27.03
CA GLU A 251 -1.61 -2.38 27.80
C GLU A 251 -0.48 -1.40 27.42
N GLU A 252 0.73 -1.90 27.26
CA GLU A 252 1.87 -1.11 26.79
C GLU A 252 1.63 -0.54 25.39
N ALA A 253 1.17 -1.37 24.44
CA ALA A 253 0.88 -0.93 23.08
C ALA A 253 -0.30 0.06 23.03
N LEU A 254 -1.34 -0.13 23.82
CA LEU A 254 -2.49 0.78 23.93
C LEU A 254 -2.06 2.15 24.45
N ASN A 255 -1.16 2.19 25.44
CA ASN A 255 -0.58 3.43 25.97
C ASN A 255 0.20 4.18 24.88
N GLU A 256 1.06 3.48 24.11
CA GLU A 256 1.80 4.09 22.99
C GLU A 256 0.85 4.57 21.88
N THR A 257 -0.17 3.79 21.51
CA THR A 257 -1.22 4.23 20.57
C THR A 257 -1.84 5.55 21.00
N THR A 258 -2.19 5.67 22.27
CA THR A 258 -2.80 6.88 22.85
C THR A 258 -1.84 8.07 22.83
N LYS A 259 -0.57 7.84 23.15
CA LYS A 259 0.47 8.90 23.11
C LYS A 259 0.67 9.44 21.69
N VAL A 260 0.79 8.54 20.72
CA VAL A 260 0.98 8.93 19.31
C VAL A 260 -0.26 9.68 18.78
N ALA A 261 -1.46 9.16 19.04
CA ALA A 261 -2.71 9.82 18.65
C ALA A 261 -2.87 11.23 19.25
N ASN A 262 -2.38 11.46 20.49
CA ASN A 262 -2.44 12.78 21.11
C ASN A 262 -1.40 13.75 20.55
N ARG A 263 -0.27 13.28 20.03
CA ARG A 263 0.74 14.11 19.36
C ARG A 263 0.30 14.59 17.98
N SER A 264 -0.50 13.79 17.28
CA SER A 264 -1.01 14.11 15.93
C SER A 264 -2.18 15.10 15.93
N LYS A 265 -2.80 15.37 17.09
CA LYS A 265 -3.87 16.37 17.19
C LYS A 265 -3.30 17.79 17.06
N PRO A 266 -3.93 18.70 16.28
CA PRO A 266 -3.53 20.09 16.26
C PRO A 266 -3.61 20.66 17.68
N LYS A 267 -2.56 21.36 18.11
CA LYS A 267 -2.61 22.09 19.38
C LYS A 267 -3.68 23.19 19.27
N PRO A 268 -4.53 23.37 20.29
CA PRO A 268 -5.60 24.37 20.30
C PRO A 268 -5.07 25.80 20.13
#